data_7be90201612589fcedd75dd8d09607e7
#
_entry.id   7be90201612589fcedd75dd8d09607e7
#
_cell.length_a   1.000
_cell.length_b   1.000
_cell.length_c   1.000
_cell.angle_alpha   90.00
_cell.angle_beta   90.00
_cell.angle_gamma   90.00
#
_symmetry.space_group_name_H-M   'P 1'
#
loop_
_entity.id
_entity.type
_entity.pdbx_description
1 polymer ?
#
loop_
_entity_poly.entity_id
_entity_poly.type
_entity_poly.pdbx_seq_one_letter_code
_entity_poly.pdbx_strand_id
1 'polypeptide(L)'
;ADRTLKRSMRRNLQRYKLRREHLIEILKNNGFISDNTILSENGNRTTFETYRLRAKAAIEEISLEEFARVLLMINKKRGYKSSRKAKNTEEGQLIDGMEIAKRLYEENLTPGQLSYELLKSGKKYLPDFYRSDLLAEFDKVWNFQKQFYPEILTDELKEKLSGKNDKQTWAICQEPFGIVGVKREGKRDEQRKENY
;
A
#
# COMPACT_ATOMS: atom_id res chain seq x y z
N ALA A 1 28.38 1.79 11.33
CA ALA A 1 27.12 2.48 11.01
C ALA A 1 26.67 2.23 9.54
N ASP A 2 27.54 2.40 8.57
CA ASP A 2 27.22 2.28 7.13
C ASP A 2 26.75 0.88 6.70
N ARG A 3 27.39 -0.20 7.18
CA ARG A 3 26.98 -1.59 6.88
C ARG A 3 25.56 -1.90 7.36
N THR A 4 25.21 -1.43 8.56
CA THR A 4 23.88 -1.67 9.14
C THR A 4 22.81 -0.91 8.36
N LEU A 5 23.10 0.32 7.95
CA LEU A 5 22.21 1.13 7.12
C LEU A 5 21.97 0.47 5.76
N LYS A 6 23.02 0.09 5.06
CA LYS A 6 22.92 -0.60 3.76
C LYS A 6 22.17 -1.94 3.84
N ARG A 7 22.33 -2.68 4.93
CA ARG A 7 21.58 -3.91 5.19
C ARG A 7 20.08 -3.63 5.42
N SER A 8 19.77 -2.60 6.19
CA SER A 8 18.40 -2.17 6.44
C SER A 8 17.69 -1.73 5.14
N MET A 9 18.37 -0.93 4.33
CA MET A 9 17.85 -0.49 3.03
C MET A 9 17.56 -1.68 2.09
N ARG A 10 18.48 -2.63 1.96
CA ARG A 10 18.27 -3.86 1.15
C ARG A 10 17.08 -4.67 1.64
N ARG A 11 16.92 -4.85 2.96
CA ARG A 11 15.76 -5.56 3.53
C ARG A 11 14.44 -4.85 3.22
N ASN A 12 14.42 -3.52 3.30
CA ASN A 12 13.23 -2.74 2.99
C ASN A 12 12.85 -2.85 1.51
N LEU A 13 13.82 -2.80 0.61
CA LEU A 13 13.61 -2.99 -0.83
C LEU A 13 13.10 -4.41 -1.13
N GLN A 14 13.70 -5.44 -0.53
CA GLN A 14 13.26 -6.82 -0.69
C GLN A 14 11.83 -7.02 -0.20
N ARG A 15 11.47 -6.48 0.95
CA ARG A 15 10.10 -6.54 1.47
C ARG A 15 9.09 -5.84 0.56
N TYR A 16 9.48 -4.70 0.00
CA TYR A 16 8.65 -3.99 -0.98
C TYR A 16 8.44 -4.85 -2.22
N LYS A 17 9.51 -5.42 -2.77
CA LYS A 17 9.46 -6.29 -3.94
C LYS A 17 8.54 -7.49 -3.70
N LEU A 18 8.74 -8.22 -2.61
CA LEU A 18 7.92 -9.39 -2.25
C LEU A 18 6.42 -9.04 -2.13
N ARG A 19 6.08 -7.93 -1.48
CA ARG A 19 4.68 -7.51 -1.37
C ARG A 19 4.07 -7.20 -2.72
N ARG A 20 4.82 -6.50 -3.56
CA ARG A 20 4.35 -6.14 -4.90
C ARG A 20 4.15 -7.38 -5.77
N GLU A 21 5.10 -8.29 -5.76
CA GLU A 21 5.03 -9.56 -6.51
C GLU A 21 3.86 -10.42 -6.04
N HIS A 22 3.70 -10.54 -4.74
CA HIS A 22 2.57 -11.29 -4.17
C HIS A 22 1.21 -10.69 -4.54
N LEU A 23 1.07 -9.36 -4.49
CA LEU A 23 -0.15 -8.69 -4.92
C LEU A 23 -0.42 -8.93 -6.41
N ILE A 24 0.60 -8.82 -7.27
CA ILE A 24 0.47 -9.06 -8.71
C ILE A 24 0.02 -10.50 -8.97
N GLU A 25 0.58 -11.48 -8.27
CA GLU A 25 0.19 -12.88 -8.38
C GLU A 25 -1.30 -13.08 -8.01
N ILE A 26 -1.75 -12.50 -6.89
CA ILE A 26 -3.15 -12.56 -6.50
C ILE A 26 -4.05 -11.93 -7.57
N LEU A 27 -3.68 -10.76 -8.08
CA LEU A 27 -4.48 -10.05 -9.09
C LEU A 27 -4.55 -10.84 -10.41
N LYS A 28 -3.48 -11.47 -10.85
CA LYS A 28 -3.47 -12.35 -12.02
C LYS A 28 -4.37 -13.56 -11.81
N ASN A 29 -4.23 -14.24 -10.70
CA ASN A 29 -5.00 -15.46 -10.38
C ASN A 29 -6.50 -15.20 -10.23
N ASN A 30 -6.91 -13.97 -10.00
CA ASN A 30 -8.32 -13.57 -9.87
C ASN A 30 -8.84 -12.77 -11.07
N GLY A 31 -8.12 -12.73 -12.18
CA GLY A 31 -8.60 -12.17 -13.45
C GLY A 31 -8.62 -10.64 -13.53
N PHE A 32 -7.93 -9.93 -12.62
CA PHE A 32 -7.82 -8.46 -12.70
C PHE A 32 -6.89 -8.03 -13.83
N ILE A 33 -5.82 -8.76 -14.06
CA ILE A 33 -4.78 -8.47 -15.03
C ILE A 33 -4.29 -9.76 -15.69
N SER A 34 -3.70 -9.62 -16.87
CA SER A 34 -3.02 -10.68 -17.61
C SER A 34 -1.50 -10.52 -17.51
N ASP A 35 -0.77 -11.50 -18.06
CA ASP A 35 0.70 -11.41 -18.15
C ASP A 35 1.18 -10.25 -19.03
N ASN A 36 0.35 -9.85 -19.98
CA ASN A 36 0.66 -8.76 -20.92
C ASN A 36 0.25 -7.39 -20.39
N THR A 37 -0.38 -7.30 -19.24
CA THR A 37 -0.83 -6.02 -18.68
C THR A 37 0.36 -5.18 -18.24
N ILE A 38 0.45 -3.95 -18.74
CA ILE A 38 1.48 -2.99 -18.37
C ILE A 38 1.12 -2.37 -17.02
N LEU A 39 1.83 -2.78 -15.97
CA LEU A 39 1.60 -2.34 -14.59
C LEU A 39 2.41 -1.12 -14.17
N SER A 40 3.44 -0.78 -14.93
CA SER A 40 4.30 0.38 -14.69
C SER A 40 4.41 1.17 -15.98
N GLU A 41 3.96 2.40 -15.93
CA GLU A 41 4.17 3.35 -17.00
C GLU A 41 5.23 4.36 -16.57
N ASN A 42 6.03 4.83 -17.48
CA ASN A 42 7.08 5.79 -17.21
C ASN A 42 6.55 7.22 -17.32
N GLY A 43 6.74 8.02 -16.28
CA GLY A 43 6.53 9.47 -16.31
C GLY A 43 5.44 10.04 -15.39
N ASN A 44 5.35 11.37 -15.35
CA ASN A 44 4.49 12.11 -14.42
C ASN A 44 2.98 11.94 -14.70
N ARG A 45 2.60 11.71 -15.94
CA ARG A 45 1.20 11.51 -16.35
C ARG A 45 0.60 10.27 -15.69
N THR A 46 1.36 9.21 -15.61
CA THR A 46 0.94 7.94 -15.01
C THR A 46 0.57 8.09 -13.55
N THR A 47 1.37 8.84 -12.81
CA THR A 47 1.11 9.07 -11.38
C THR A 47 -0.17 9.88 -11.20
N PHE A 48 -0.35 10.94 -11.96
CA PHE A 48 -1.57 11.76 -11.92
C PHE A 48 -2.80 10.94 -12.30
N GLU A 49 -2.71 10.17 -13.37
CA GLU A 49 -3.80 9.31 -13.86
C GLU A 49 -4.17 8.25 -12.83
N THR A 50 -3.19 7.65 -12.15
CA THR A 50 -3.46 6.68 -11.09
C THR A 50 -4.15 7.32 -9.89
N TYR A 51 -3.82 8.56 -9.52
CA TYR A 51 -4.55 9.29 -8.49
C TYR A 51 -5.97 9.64 -8.92
N ARG A 52 -6.18 9.97 -10.20
CA ARG A 52 -7.51 10.17 -10.76
C ARG A 52 -8.36 8.90 -10.65
N LEU A 53 -7.81 7.76 -11.07
CA LEU A 53 -8.45 6.45 -10.95
C LEU A 53 -8.75 6.08 -9.49
N ARG A 54 -7.83 6.35 -8.60
CA ARG A 54 -7.98 6.09 -7.17
C ARG A 54 -9.10 6.93 -6.54
N ALA A 55 -9.23 8.19 -6.94
CA ALA A 55 -10.34 9.04 -6.54
C ALA A 55 -11.67 8.56 -7.13
N LYS A 56 -11.67 8.21 -8.41
CA LYS A 56 -12.83 7.67 -9.13
C LYS A 56 -13.34 6.38 -8.52
N ALA A 57 -12.44 5.46 -8.17
CA ALA A 57 -12.76 4.14 -7.63
C ALA A 57 -13.65 4.16 -6.37
N ALA A 58 -13.67 5.27 -5.63
CA ALA A 58 -14.48 5.42 -4.43
C ALA A 58 -15.95 5.82 -4.70
N ILE A 59 -16.26 6.28 -5.93
CA ILE A 59 -17.55 6.88 -6.29
C ILE A 59 -18.12 6.42 -7.63
N GLU A 60 -17.30 5.84 -8.50
CA GLU A 60 -17.69 5.37 -9.83
C GLU A 60 -17.11 3.99 -10.12
N GLU A 61 -17.76 3.25 -11.02
CA GLU A 61 -17.21 2.01 -11.55
C GLU A 61 -15.91 2.26 -12.29
N ILE A 62 -14.94 1.37 -12.05
CA ILE A 62 -13.70 1.28 -12.81
C ILE A 62 -13.48 -0.16 -13.27
N SER A 63 -12.66 -0.36 -14.31
CA SER A 63 -12.34 -1.70 -14.77
C SER A 63 -11.48 -2.45 -13.76
N LEU A 64 -11.46 -3.78 -13.84
CA LEU A 64 -10.61 -4.60 -12.96
C LEU A 64 -9.13 -4.30 -13.14
N GLU A 65 -8.68 -3.98 -14.37
CA GLU A 65 -7.31 -3.56 -14.63
C GLU A 65 -6.99 -2.21 -13.98
N GLU A 66 -7.90 -1.24 -14.10
CA GLU A 66 -7.77 0.05 -13.41
C GLU A 66 -7.76 -0.14 -11.88
N PHE A 67 -8.60 -1.03 -11.38
CA PHE A 67 -8.63 -1.37 -9.96
C PHE A 67 -7.31 -2.00 -9.50
N ALA A 68 -6.72 -2.87 -10.29
CA ALA A 68 -5.39 -3.41 -10.01
C ALA A 68 -4.33 -2.30 -9.86
N ARG A 69 -4.37 -1.28 -10.71
CA ARG A 69 -3.47 -0.12 -10.61
C ARG A 69 -3.68 0.67 -9.30
N VAL A 70 -4.93 0.86 -8.91
CA VAL A 70 -5.27 1.50 -7.62
C VAL A 70 -4.73 0.69 -6.45
N LEU A 71 -4.93 -0.61 -6.44
CA LEU A 71 -4.45 -1.51 -5.38
C LEU A 71 -2.91 -1.53 -5.29
N LEU A 72 -2.23 -1.53 -6.43
CA LEU A 72 -0.77 -1.45 -6.49
C LEU A 72 -0.23 -0.12 -5.96
N MET A 73 -0.94 0.99 -6.19
CA MET A 73 -0.56 2.28 -5.63
C MET A 73 -0.72 2.31 -4.11
N ILE A 74 -1.82 1.81 -3.58
CA ILE A 74 -2.04 1.69 -2.13
C ILE A 74 -0.97 0.78 -1.51
N ASN A 75 -0.66 -0.33 -2.13
CA ASN A 75 0.41 -1.23 -1.71
C ASN A 75 1.78 -0.54 -1.68
N LYS A 76 2.07 0.31 -2.65
CA LYS A 76 3.33 1.07 -2.73
C LYS A 76 3.45 2.09 -1.59
N LYS A 77 2.38 2.86 -1.34
CA LYS A 77 2.36 3.95 -0.36
C LYS A 77 1.44 3.60 0.81
N ARG A 78 1.85 2.64 1.61
CA ARG A 78 1.05 2.07 2.71
C ARG A 78 0.77 2.98 3.90
N GLY A 79 1.27 4.18 3.89
CA GLY A 79 1.20 5.05 5.04
C GLY A 79 2.16 4.66 6.18
N TYR A 80 2.16 5.45 7.21
CA TYR A 80 3.02 5.29 8.38
C TYR A 80 2.22 4.99 9.65
N LYS A 81 2.86 4.41 10.64
CA LYS A 81 2.29 4.25 11.97
C LYS A 81 2.39 5.56 12.74
N SER A 82 1.29 5.99 13.31
CA SER A 82 1.11 7.28 13.97
C SER A 82 2.13 7.64 15.08
N SER A 83 2.77 6.66 15.69
CA SER A 83 3.51 6.90 16.94
C SER A 83 5.01 7.16 16.80
N ARG A 84 5.64 6.87 15.67
CA ARG A 84 7.12 6.92 15.57
C ARG A 84 7.68 8.14 14.88
N LYS A 85 6.96 8.78 13.98
CA LYS A 85 7.43 9.99 13.29
C LYS A 85 7.20 11.26 14.11
N ALA A 86 6.20 11.27 14.98
CA ALA A 86 5.92 12.42 15.85
C ALA A 86 7.05 12.79 16.81
N LYS A 87 7.99 11.89 17.05
CA LYS A 87 9.13 12.14 17.96
C LYS A 87 10.34 12.84 17.31
N ASN A 88 10.40 12.92 15.98
CA ASN A 88 11.60 13.40 15.26
C ASN A 88 11.33 14.46 14.19
N THR A 89 10.16 15.04 14.13
CA THR A 89 9.83 16.07 13.16
C THR A 89 9.31 17.30 13.83
N GLU A 90 9.82 18.43 13.40
CA GLU A 90 9.43 19.76 13.81
C GLU A 90 7.89 19.92 13.89
N GLU A 91 7.42 20.72 14.82
CA GLU A 91 6.00 20.93 15.14
C GLU A 91 5.09 21.16 13.91
N GLY A 92 5.62 21.70 12.81
CA GLY A 92 4.87 21.96 11.58
C GLY A 92 4.34 20.73 10.85
N GLN A 93 5.06 19.59 10.89
CA GLN A 93 4.60 18.35 10.21
C GLN A 93 3.54 17.59 11.02
N LEU A 94 3.51 17.76 12.32
CA LEU A 94 2.46 17.18 13.17
C LEU A 94 1.13 17.89 12.96
N ILE A 95 1.16 19.20 12.82
CA ILE A 95 -0.02 20.05 12.56
C ILE A 95 -0.62 19.68 11.19
N ASP A 96 0.21 19.55 10.16
CA ASP A 96 -0.24 19.13 8.84
C ASP A 96 -0.92 17.74 8.85
N GLY A 97 -0.40 16.78 9.60
CA GLY A 97 -0.99 15.46 9.71
C GLY A 97 -2.37 15.46 10.40
N MET A 98 -2.54 16.27 11.41
CA MET A 98 -3.83 16.42 12.11
C MET A 98 -4.86 17.15 11.25
N GLU A 99 -4.47 18.21 10.55
CA GLU A 99 -5.33 18.95 9.64
C GLU A 99 -5.82 18.08 8.48
N ILE A 100 -4.95 17.26 7.93
CA ILE A 100 -5.28 16.30 6.88
C ILE A 100 -6.26 15.25 7.38
N ALA A 101 -6.01 14.65 8.56
CA ALA A 101 -6.89 13.67 9.14
C ALA A 101 -8.28 14.27 9.43
N LYS A 102 -8.32 15.49 9.93
CA LYS A 102 -9.55 16.24 10.15
C LYS A 102 -10.30 16.46 8.85
N ARG A 103 -9.61 16.89 7.81
CA ARG A 103 -10.19 17.12 6.48
C ARG A 103 -10.77 15.85 5.87
N LEU A 104 -10.05 14.70 5.95
CA LEU A 104 -10.55 13.42 5.49
C LEU A 104 -11.86 13.03 6.18
N TYR A 105 -11.96 13.28 7.48
CA TYR A 105 -13.14 12.96 8.26
C TYR A 105 -14.32 13.91 7.97
N GLU A 106 -14.10 15.21 8.00
CA GLU A 106 -15.15 16.23 7.82
C GLU A 106 -15.72 16.23 6.40
N GLU A 107 -14.88 16.08 5.40
CA GLU A 107 -15.27 16.05 3.99
C GLU A 107 -15.62 14.63 3.49
N ASN A 108 -15.48 13.62 4.33
CA ASN A 108 -15.69 12.20 4.01
C ASN A 108 -14.90 11.73 2.76
N LEU A 109 -13.69 12.26 2.60
CA LEU A 109 -12.80 11.96 1.49
C LEU A 109 -11.91 10.77 1.80
N THR A 110 -11.54 10.04 0.76
CA THR A 110 -10.44 9.07 0.84
C THR A 110 -9.10 9.78 0.64
N PRO A 111 -7.97 9.20 1.14
CA PRO A 111 -6.64 9.69 0.81
C PRO A 111 -6.39 9.88 -0.69
N GLY A 112 -6.94 9.00 -1.54
CA GLY A 112 -6.86 9.12 -3.00
C GLY A 112 -7.62 10.33 -3.54
N GLN A 113 -8.82 10.57 -3.05
CA GLN A 113 -9.62 11.74 -3.44
C GLN A 113 -8.94 13.04 -3.04
N LEU A 114 -8.49 13.15 -1.79
CA LEU A 114 -7.78 14.34 -1.31
C LEU A 114 -6.47 14.56 -2.10
N SER A 115 -5.70 13.50 -2.35
CA SER A 115 -4.47 13.60 -3.15
C SER A 115 -4.75 14.11 -4.56
N TYR A 116 -5.82 13.63 -5.20
CA TYR A 116 -6.20 14.07 -6.54
C TYR A 116 -6.61 15.54 -6.57
N GLU A 117 -7.41 15.99 -5.60
CA GLU A 117 -7.79 17.42 -5.46
C GLU A 117 -6.56 18.31 -5.29
N LEU A 118 -5.62 17.91 -4.42
CA LEU A 118 -4.39 18.65 -4.21
C LEU A 118 -3.53 18.74 -5.48
N LEU A 119 -3.44 17.66 -6.24
CA LEU A 119 -2.73 17.66 -7.52
C LEU A 119 -3.42 18.54 -8.55
N LYS A 120 -4.76 18.54 -8.62
CA LYS A 120 -5.52 19.44 -9.49
C LYS A 120 -5.31 20.91 -9.14
N SER A 121 -5.16 21.23 -7.86
CA SER A 121 -4.86 22.60 -7.39
C SER A 121 -3.39 23.00 -7.61
N GLY A 122 -2.57 22.16 -8.25
CA GLY A 122 -1.17 22.45 -8.57
C GLY A 122 -0.19 22.19 -7.43
N LYS A 123 -0.61 21.55 -6.34
CA LYS A 123 0.32 21.18 -5.27
C LYS A 123 1.30 20.10 -5.74
N LYS A 124 2.59 20.35 -5.56
CA LYS A 124 3.67 19.43 -5.96
C LYS A 124 3.90 18.30 -4.95
N TYR A 125 3.60 18.56 -3.70
CA TYR A 125 3.83 17.61 -2.60
C TYR A 125 2.49 17.15 -2.06
N LEU A 126 2.36 15.83 -1.95
CA LEU A 126 1.20 15.19 -1.35
C LEU A 126 1.50 14.86 0.10
N PRO A 127 0.49 14.97 0.98
CA PRO A 127 0.66 14.61 2.37
C PRO A 127 0.94 13.12 2.54
N ASP A 128 1.59 12.78 3.63
CA ASP A 128 1.71 11.42 4.10
C ASP A 128 0.47 11.06 4.92
N PHE A 129 -0.17 9.95 4.58
CA PHE A 129 -1.35 9.45 5.29
C PHE A 129 -0.99 8.40 6.33
N TYR A 130 -1.84 8.26 7.33
CA TYR A 130 -1.75 7.15 8.28
C TYR A 130 -2.16 5.83 7.60
N ARG A 131 -1.63 4.74 8.11
CA ARG A 131 -1.98 3.41 7.60
C ARG A 131 -3.46 3.08 7.82
N SER A 132 -4.05 3.54 8.91
CA SER A 132 -5.48 3.43 9.18
C SER A 132 -6.33 4.11 8.11
N ASP A 133 -5.90 5.29 7.63
CA ASP A 133 -6.62 6.01 6.59
C ASP A 133 -6.61 5.25 5.26
N LEU A 134 -5.47 4.63 4.94
CA LEU A 134 -5.34 3.82 3.73
C LEU A 134 -6.11 2.50 3.82
N LEU A 135 -6.22 1.91 4.99
CA LEU A 135 -7.08 0.73 5.21
C LEU A 135 -8.55 1.10 5.07
N ALA A 136 -8.97 2.23 5.62
CA ALA A 136 -10.33 2.75 5.47
C ALA A 136 -10.65 3.07 4.00
N GLU A 137 -9.70 3.65 3.27
CA GLU A 137 -9.83 3.86 1.83
C GLU A 137 -9.98 2.54 1.07
N PHE A 138 -9.13 1.56 1.35
CA PHE A 138 -9.23 0.24 0.74
C PHE A 138 -10.61 -0.39 0.98
N ASP A 139 -11.10 -0.33 2.21
CA ASP A 139 -12.43 -0.84 2.57
C ASP A 139 -13.55 -0.12 1.80
N LYS A 140 -13.49 1.21 1.73
CA LYS A 140 -14.48 2.01 1.02
C LYS A 140 -14.49 1.70 -0.48
N VAL A 141 -13.32 1.70 -1.10
CA VAL A 141 -13.18 1.41 -2.54
C VAL A 141 -13.59 -0.03 -2.85
N TRP A 142 -13.16 -0.99 -2.04
CA TRP A 142 -13.54 -2.39 -2.22
C TRP A 142 -15.05 -2.60 -2.18
N ASN A 143 -15.69 -2.09 -1.14
CA ASN A 143 -17.14 -2.24 -0.95
C ASN A 143 -17.93 -1.55 -2.06
N PHE A 144 -17.45 -0.41 -2.56
CA PHE A 144 -18.07 0.26 -3.69
C PHE A 144 -17.92 -0.53 -4.99
N GLN A 145 -16.72 -0.99 -5.33
CA GLN A 145 -16.46 -1.75 -6.56
C GLN A 145 -17.10 -3.15 -6.54
N LYS A 146 -17.27 -3.75 -5.34
CA LYS A 146 -17.94 -5.05 -5.18
C LYS A 146 -19.37 -5.07 -5.75
N GLN A 147 -20.03 -3.93 -5.84
CA GLN A 147 -21.39 -3.84 -6.43
C GLN A 147 -21.38 -4.18 -7.91
N PHE A 148 -20.29 -3.93 -8.61
CA PHE A 148 -20.12 -4.17 -10.05
C PHE A 148 -19.49 -5.54 -10.33
N TYR A 149 -18.67 -6.05 -9.43
CA TYR A 149 -17.93 -7.30 -9.58
C TYR A 149 -18.14 -8.26 -8.38
N PRO A 150 -19.39 -8.60 -8.02
CA PRO A 150 -19.66 -9.36 -6.78
C PRO A 150 -19.05 -10.76 -6.78
N GLU A 151 -18.91 -11.38 -7.95
CA GLU A 151 -18.35 -12.73 -8.08
C GLU A 151 -16.83 -12.77 -7.94
N ILE A 152 -16.15 -11.65 -8.22
CA ILE A 152 -14.68 -11.53 -8.18
C ILE A 152 -14.25 -10.92 -6.85
N LEU A 153 -14.91 -9.85 -6.42
CA LEU A 153 -14.59 -9.13 -5.19
C LEU A 153 -15.26 -9.78 -3.97
N THR A 154 -14.88 -11.01 -3.70
CA THR A 154 -15.36 -11.79 -2.56
C THR A 154 -14.74 -11.33 -1.25
N ASP A 155 -15.36 -11.67 -0.12
CA ASP A 155 -14.82 -11.36 1.20
C ASP A 155 -13.54 -12.16 1.49
N GLU A 156 -13.44 -13.39 0.96
CA GLU A 156 -12.23 -14.21 1.03
C GLU A 156 -11.05 -13.56 0.30
N LEU A 157 -11.30 -13.01 -0.90
CA LEU A 157 -10.27 -12.29 -1.63
C LEU A 157 -9.87 -10.99 -0.90
N LYS A 158 -10.84 -10.28 -0.33
CA LYS A 158 -10.57 -9.09 0.49
C LYS A 158 -9.67 -9.42 1.67
N GLU A 159 -9.97 -10.48 2.40
CA GLU A 159 -9.16 -10.94 3.53
C GLU A 159 -7.76 -11.32 3.09
N LYS A 160 -7.62 -12.04 1.97
CA LYS A 160 -6.33 -12.40 1.40
C LYS A 160 -5.47 -11.19 1.02
N LEU A 161 -6.09 -10.10 0.58
CA LEU A 161 -5.39 -8.85 0.22
C LEU A 161 -5.04 -8.01 1.45
N SER A 162 -5.90 -7.94 2.45
CA SER A 162 -5.73 -7.11 3.65
C SER A 162 -5.23 -7.86 4.86
N GLY A 163 -5.47 -9.17 4.91
CA GLY A 163 -5.04 -10.06 5.98
C GLY A 163 -3.62 -10.57 5.86
N LYS A 164 -3.21 -11.38 6.80
CA LYS A 164 -1.95 -12.12 6.79
C LYS A 164 -2.18 -13.40 6.01
N ASN A 165 -1.32 -13.68 5.05
CA ASN A 165 -1.30 -14.99 4.42
C ASN A 165 -0.51 -16.00 5.24
N ASP A 166 -0.58 -17.29 4.86
CA ASP A 166 0.10 -18.39 5.55
C ASP A 166 1.62 -18.23 5.65
N LYS A 167 2.22 -17.49 4.71
CA LYS A 167 3.65 -17.16 4.71
C LYS A 167 3.95 -15.87 5.49
N GLN A 168 2.95 -15.32 6.18
CA GLN A 168 3.02 -14.07 6.91
C GLN A 168 3.49 -12.89 6.04
N THR A 169 3.29 -12.99 4.76
CA THR A 169 3.34 -11.88 3.82
C THR A 169 1.94 -11.32 3.66
N TRP A 170 1.80 -10.09 3.23
CA TRP A 170 0.55 -9.42 3.12
C TRP A 170 0.63 -8.34 2.07
N ALA A 171 -0.47 -8.17 1.40
CA ALA A 171 -0.48 -7.46 0.15
C ALA A 171 -0.70 -5.97 0.32
N ILE A 172 -1.71 -5.56 1.09
CA ILE A 172 -2.15 -4.16 1.14
C ILE A 172 -2.17 -3.63 2.56
N CYS A 173 -1.59 -2.45 2.77
CA CYS A 173 -1.70 -1.59 3.96
C CYS A 173 -1.34 -2.22 5.31
N GLN A 174 -0.97 -3.46 5.37
CA GLN A 174 -0.57 -4.13 6.59
C GLN A 174 0.94 -4.03 6.86
N GLU A 175 1.33 -4.25 8.09
CA GLU A 175 2.73 -4.25 8.44
C GLU A 175 3.42 -5.51 7.93
N PRO A 176 4.53 -5.40 7.17
CA PRO A 176 5.30 -6.56 6.85
C PRO A 176 5.80 -7.15 8.16
N PHE A 177 5.46 -8.42 8.39
CA PHE A 177 6.32 -9.20 9.25
C PHE A 177 7.73 -9.06 8.73
N GLY A 178 8.65 -8.92 9.63
CA GLY A 178 9.98 -9.30 9.27
C GLY A 178 9.82 -10.62 8.51
N ILE A 179 10.58 -10.87 7.46
CA ILE A 179 10.73 -12.22 6.97
C ILE A 179 10.85 -13.01 8.25
N VAL A 180 9.81 -13.80 8.56
CA VAL A 180 9.85 -14.60 9.75
C VAL A 180 11.01 -15.52 9.46
N GLY A 181 12.15 -15.07 9.93
CA GLY A 181 13.23 -15.97 10.05
C GLY A 181 12.59 -17.12 10.80
N VAL A 182 12.58 -18.29 10.22
CA VAL A 182 12.56 -19.52 11.00
C VAL A 182 13.28 -19.12 12.29
N LYS A 183 12.60 -19.17 13.44
CA LYS A 183 13.28 -19.00 14.71
C LYS A 183 14.45 -19.93 14.61
N ARG A 184 15.62 -19.37 14.38
CA ARG A 184 16.81 -20.19 14.25
C ARG A 184 17.02 -20.73 15.65
N GLU A 185 16.59 -21.95 15.82
CA GLU A 185 16.90 -22.71 17.03
C GLU A 185 18.38 -23.04 16.91
N GLY A 186 19.16 -22.64 17.86
CA GLY A 186 20.60 -22.88 17.90
C GLY A 186 21.42 -21.65 18.35
N LYS A 187 22.61 -21.92 18.82
CA LYS A 187 23.55 -20.87 19.21
C LYS A 187 24.06 -20.12 17.97
N ARG A 188 24.35 -18.84 18.12
CA ARG A 188 24.77 -17.90 17.06
C ARG A 188 25.91 -18.39 16.17
N ASP A 189 26.74 -19.29 16.69
CA ASP A 189 27.91 -19.85 16.02
C ASP A 189 27.57 -21.09 15.17
N GLU A 190 26.53 -21.85 15.52
CA GLU A 190 26.00 -22.96 14.73
C GLU A 190 25.28 -22.41 13.49
N GLN A 191 24.55 -21.31 13.64
CA GLN A 191 23.87 -20.64 12.55
C GLN A 191 24.81 -20.00 11.51
N ARG A 192 26.06 -19.74 11.87
CA ARG A 192 27.08 -19.27 10.94
C ARG A 192 27.63 -20.37 10.05
N LYS A 193 27.67 -21.60 10.54
CA LYS A 193 28.18 -22.76 9.81
C LYS A 193 27.23 -23.27 8.73
N GLU A 194 25.92 -23.07 8.89
CA GLU A 194 24.91 -23.46 7.91
C GLU A 194 24.79 -22.52 6.69
N ASN A 195 25.48 -21.39 6.70
CA ASN A 195 25.41 -20.38 5.62
C ASN A 195 26.71 -20.25 4.80
N TYR A 196 27.63 -21.22 4.90
CA TYR A 196 28.85 -21.28 4.08
C TYR A 196 28.94 -22.59 3.31
#